data_54239cff0d4ce59140b1c0ee1998275c
#
_entry.id   54239cff0d4ce59140b1c0ee1998275c
#
_cell.length_a   1.000
_cell.length_b   1.000
_cell.length_c   1.000
_cell.angle_alpha   90.00
_cell.angle_beta   90.00
_cell.angle_gamma   90.00
#
_symmetry.space_group_name_H-M   'P 1'
#
loop_
_entity.id
_entity.type
_entity.pdbx_description
1 polymer ?
#
loop_
_entity_poly.entity_id
_entity_poly.type
_entity_poly.pdbx_seq_one_letter_code
_entity_poly.pdbx_strand_id
1 'polypeptide(L)'
;MNGTTNFDRTNYFQNVPSTALDLALWMESDRMGHLLGVIDQARLDEQRGVVQNEKRQGENRPYGRVFESVLRASFPEGHPYRWTVIGSMADLNAATLDDVQEWFRTYYGAANAVLVLAGDIDVATAREKAQQYFGHIP
;
A
#
# COMPACT_ATOMS: atom_id res chain seq x y z
N MET A 1 9.22 -7.36 7.08
CA MET A 1 8.04 -6.84 6.36
C MET A 1 8.26 -5.39 6.03
N ASN A 2 7.95 -4.98 4.81
CA ASN A 2 8.02 -3.59 4.36
C ASN A 2 7.05 -3.37 3.19
N GLY A 3 6.80 -2.11 2.83
CA GLY A 3 5.99 -1.74 1.70
C GLY A 3 6.58 -0.54 0.96
N THR A 4 6.28 -0.44 -0.32
CA THR A 4 6.64 0.72 -1.15
C THR A 4 5.47 1.09 -2.04
N THR A 5 5.28 2.39 -2.25
CA THR A 5 4.25 2.91 -3.15
C THR A 5 4.89 3.86 -4.16
N ASN A 6 4.47 3.75 -5.41
CA ASN A 6 4.75 4.72 -6.45
C ASN A 6 3.45 5.13 -7.15
N PHE A 7 3.52 5.82 -8.29
CA PHE A 7 2.34 6.32 -9.00
C PHE A 7 1.39 5.22 -9.50
N ASP A 8 1.92 4.01 -9.75
CA ASP A 8 1.19 2.96 -10.47
C ASP A 8 1.01 1.67 -9.65
N ARG A 9 1.69 1.54 -8.50
CA ARG A 9 1.60 0.33 -7.67
C ARG A 9 1.86 0.59 -6.20
N THR A 10 1.30 -0.26 -5.36
CA THR A 10 1.76 -0.52 -3.98
C THR A 10 2.30 -1.94 -3.91
N ASN A 11 3.49 -2.11 -3.35
CA ASN A 11 4.15 -3.39 -3.21
C ASN A 11 4.39 -3.68 -1.72
N TYR A 12 3.94 -4.84 -1.27
CA TYR A 12 4.27 -5.38 0.05
C TYR A 12 5.24 -6.53 -0.13
N PHE A 13 6.27 -6.60 0.68
CA PHE A 13 7.26 -7.64 0.54
C PHE A 13 7.84 -8.08 1.88
N GLN A 14 8.22 -9.33 1.94
CA GLN A 14 8.83 -9.98 3.10
C GLN A 14 10.00 -10.82 2.64
N ASN A 15 11.11 -10.75 3.38
CA ASN A 15 12.21 -11.67 3.25
C ASN A 15 12.26 -12.48 4.55
N VAL A 16 11.94 -13.75 4.45
CA VAL A 16 11.77 -14.66 5.60
C VAL A 16 12.47 -15.98 5.33
N PRO A 17 12.90 -16.70 6.37
CA PRO A 17 13.33 -18.08 6.19
C PRO A 17 12.18 -18.95 5.69
N SER A 18 12.48 -20.03 4.94
CA SER A 18 11.45 -20.93 4.37
C SER A 18 10.48 -21.48 5.42
N THR A 19 10.94 -21.68 6.65
CA THR A 19 10.09 -22.10 7.78
C THR A 19 9.03 -21.09 8.21
N ALA A 20 9.15 -19.83 7.82
CA ALA A 20 8.18 -18.77 8.12
C ALA A 20 7.28 -18.41 6.92
N LEU A 21 7.31 -19.19 5.83
CA LEU A 21 6.54 -18.94 4.63
C LEU A 21 5.03 -18.87 4.93
N ASP A 22 4.51 -19.82 5.68
CA ASP A 22 3.07 -19.87 6.03
C ASP A 22 2.63 -18.63 6.80
N LEU A 23 3.43 -18.13 7.73
CA LEU A 23 3.15 -16.92 8.47
C LEU A 23 3.13 -15.69 7.53
N ALA A 24 4.11 -15.61 6.62
CA ALA A 24 4.18 -14.51 5.65
C ALA A 24 2.96 -14.49 4.72
N LEU A 25 2.58 -15.65 4.18
CA LEU A 25 1.41 -15.77 3.31
C LEU A 25 0.10 -15.48 4.05
N TRP A 26 -0.03 -15.96 5.28
CA TRP A 26 -1.17 -15.65 6.12
C TRP A 26 -1.33 -14.14 6.35
N MET A 27 -0.24 -13.44 6.71
CA MET A 27 -0.28 -11.99 6.94
C MET A 27 -0.69 -11.20 5.68
N GLU A 28 -0.21 -11.60 4.51
CA GLU A 28 -0.56 -10.92 3.26
C GLU A 28 -1.98 -11.26 2.80
N SER A 29 -2.45 -12.50 3.01
CA SER A 29 -3.84 -12.88 2.74
C SER A 29 -4.83 -12.18 3.66
N ASP A 30 -4.49 -12.02 4.95
CA ASP A 30 -5.29 -11.29 5.93
C ASP A 30 -5.41 -9.82 5.52
N ARG A 31 -4.31 -9.19 5.12
CA ARG A 31 -4.32 -7.82 4.57
C ARG A 31 -5.24 -7.69 3.36
N MET A 32 -5.17 -8.64 2.42
CA MET A 32 -5.95 -8.59 1.19
C MET A 32 -7.44 -8.87 1.42
N GLY A 33 -7.74 -9.84 2.25
CA GLY A 33 -9.11 -10.34 2.41
C GLY A 33 -9.90 -9.74 3.57
N HIS A 34 -9.23 -9.26 4.63
CA HIS A 34 -9.90 -8.95 5.90
C HIS A 34 -9.63 -7.55 6.46
N LEU A 35 -8.69 -6.79 5.88
CA LEU A 35 -8.31 -5.47 6.40
C LEU A 35 -9.48 -4.50 6.52
N LEU A 36 -10.43 -4.52 5.57
CA LEU A 36 -11.60 -3.62 5.58
C LEU A 36 -12.44 -3.73 6.85
N GLY A 37 -12.55 -4.93 7.42
CA GLY A 37 -13.35 -5.18 8.62
C GLY A 37 -12.79 -4.52 9.89
N VAL A 38 -11.54 -4.09 9.87
CA VAL A 38 -10.85 -3.50 11.04
C VAL A 38 -10.47 -2.03 10.86
N ILE A 39 -10.75 -1.44 9.69
CA ILE A 39 -10.51 -0.02 9.44
C ILE A 39 -11.67 0.78 10.06
N ASP A 40 -11.35 1.57 11.08
CA ASP A 40 -12.26 2.47 11.78
C ASP A 40 -11.72 3.92 11.82
N GLN A 41 -12.54 4.84 12.30
CA GLN A 41 -12.18 6.26 12.37
C GLN A 41 -10.94 6.50 13.26
N ALA A 42 -10.81 5.79 14.37
CA ALA A 42 -9.69 5.98 15.29
C ALA A 42 -8.37 5.59 14.62
N ARG A 43 -8.33 4.47 13.90
CA ARG A 43 -7.16 4.04 13.13
C ARG A 43 -6.85 4.97 11.97
N LEU A 44 -7.88 5.48 11.28
CA LEU A 44 -7.68 6.48 10.23
C LEU A 44 -7.03 7.75 10.79
N ASP A 45 -7.53 8.27 11.91
CA ASP A 45 -7.01 9.50 12.51
C ASP A 45 -5.57 9.31 13.02
N GLU A 46 -5.24 8.17 13.60
CA GLU A 46 -3.88 7.82 14.00
C GLU A 46 -2.94 7.78 12.77
N GLN A 47 -3.30 7.02 11.73
CA GLN A 47 -2.48 6.91 10.53
C GLN A 47 -2.37 8.22 9.76
N ARG A 48 -3.42 9.05 9.74
CA ARG A 48 -3.36 10.41 9.21
C ARG A 48 -2.26 11.22 9.87
N GLY A 49 -2.17 11.16 11.19
CA GLY A 49 -1.13 11.84 11.95
C GLY A 49 0.28 11.36 11.58
N VAL A 50 0.46 10.06 11.40
CA VAL A 50 1.73 9.45 10.97
C VAL A 50 2.13 9.98 9.60
N VAL A 51 1.23 9.89 8.59
CA VAL A 51 1.52 10.34 7.21
C VAL A 51 1.78 11.85 7.14
N GLN A 52 1.05 12.66 7.91
CA GLN A 52 1.30 14.09 8.00
C GLN A 52 2.69 14.41 8.57
N ASN A 53 3.14 13.65 9.58
CA ASN A 53 4.47 13.83 10.16
C ASN A 53 5.56 13.39 9.16
N GLU A 54 5.36 12.31 8.44
CA GLU A 54 6.25 11.85 7.37
C GLU A 54 6.40 12.93 6.29
N LYS A 55 5.30 13.52 5.83
CA LYS A 55 5.31 14.62 4.86
C LYS A 55 6.10 15.83 5.38
N ARG A 56 5.82 16.27 6.62
CA ARG A 56 6.56 17.40 7.23
C ARG A 56 8.06 17.12 7.32
N GLN A 57 8.44 15.91 7.71
CA GLN A 57 9.84 15.50 7.78
C GLN A 57 10.50 15.50 6.40
N GLY A 58 9.80 15.02 5.38
CA GLY A 58 10.27 15.03 3.99
C GLY A 58 10.50 16.44 3.48
N GLU A 59 9.53 17.34 3.67
CA GLU A 59 9.60 18.73 3.23
C GLU A 59 10.66 19.58 3.97
N ASN A 60 10.96 19.25 5.22
CA ASN A 60 11.96 19.96 6.03
C ASN A 60 13.40 19.59 5.69
N ARG A 61 13.64 18.56 4.87
CA ARG A 61 14.98 18.22 4.42
C ARG A 61 15.47 19.22 3.36
N PRO A 62 16.79 19.42 3.24
CA PRO A 62 17.35 20.17 2.12
C PRO A 62 16.81 19.61 0.79
N TYR A 63 16.32 20.51 -0.06
CA TYR A 63 15.69 20.15 -1.35
C TYR A 63 14.41 19.30 -1.26
N GLY A 64 13.79 19.16 -0.08
CA GLY A 64 12.64 18.28 0.15
C GLY A 64 11.40 18.58 -0.72
N ARG A 65 11.28 19.81 -1.24
CA ARG A 65 10.16 20.22 -2.12
C ARG A 65 10.50 20.24 -3.62
N VAL A 66 11.74 19.95 -3.99
CA VAL A 66 12.18 20.04 -5.38
C VAL A 66 11.38 19.09 -6.26
N PHE A 67 11.24 17.84 -5.82
CA PHE A 67 10.52 16.83 -6.60
C PHE A 67 9.06 17.22 -6.86
N GLU A 68 8.34 17.73 -5.86
CA GLU A 68 6.98 18.24 -6.05
C GLU A 68 6.94 19.39 -7.06
N SER A 69 7.90 20.31 -6.99
CA SER A 69 8.00 21.44 -7.93
C SER A 69 8.25 20.96 -9.38
N VAL A 70 9.10 19.94 -9.54
CA VAL A 70 9.36 19.32 -10.85
C VAL A 70 8.09 18.68 -11.40
N LEU A 71 7.35 17.91 -10.61
CA LEU A 71 6.11 17.29 -11.06
C LEU A 71 5.08 18.33 -11.48
N ARG A 72 4.91 19.39 -10.68
CA ARG A 72 3.98 20.50 -10.99
C ARG A 72 4.35 21.26 -12.27
N ALA A 73 5.63 21.36 -12.58
CA ALA A 73 6.12 21.99 -13.80
C ALA A 73 6.03 21.08 -15.03
N SER A 74 6.14 19.75 -14.83
CA SER A 74 6.20 18.77 -15.92
C SER A 74 4.82 18.30 -16.40
N PHE A 75 3.81 18.32 -15.52
CA PHE A 75 2.48 17.80 -15.84
C PHE A 75 1.40 18.89 -15.77
N PRO A 76 0.43 18.87 -16.69
CA PRO A 76 -0.67 19.83 -16.70
C PRO A 76 -1.58 19.67 -15.48
N GLU A 77 -2.39 20.69 -15.20
CA GLU A 77 -3.39 20.63 -14.13
C GLU A 77 -4.38 19.48 -14.37
N GLY A 78 -4.73 18.76 -13.30
CA GLY A 78 -5.58 17.56 -13.37
C GLY A 78 -4.87 16.27 -13.76
N HIS A 79 -3.61 16.31 -14.20
CA HIS A 79 -2.89 15.08 -14.53
C HIS A 79 -2.49 14.29 -13.25
N PRO A 80 -2.72 12.94 -13.19
CA PRO A 80 -2.44 12.14 -12.00
C PRO A 80 -1.00 12.20 -11.50
N TYR A 81 -0.02 12.42 -12.37
CA TYR A 81 1.40 12.50 -12.00
C TYR A 81 1.85 13.90 -11.58
N ARG A 82 0.95 14.88 -11.51
CA ARG A 82 1.28 16.25 -11.12
C ARG A 82 1.60 16.40 -9.63
N TRP A 83 1.06 15.53 -8.79
CA TRP A 83 1.30 15.53 -7.35
C TRP A 83 2.11 14.33 -6.88
N THR A 84 2.71 14.44 -5.71
CA THR A 84 3.49 13.37 -5.11
C THR A 84 2.58 12.26 -4.54
N VAL A 85 3.12 11.05 -4.42
CA VAL A 85 2.40 9.89 -3.86
C VAL A 85 1.86 10.17 -2.44
N ILE A 86 2.60 10.93 -1.62
CA ILE A 86 2.14 11.28 -0.27
C ILE A 86 0.99 12.29 -0.26
N GLY A 87 0.73 12.95 -1.38
CA GLY A 87 -0.36 13.92 -1.52
C GLY A 87 -0.11 15.27 -0.84
N SER A 88 -1.18 16.06 -0.72
CA SER A 88 -1.16 17.36 -0.04
C SER A 88 -1.63 17.26 1.41
N MET A 89 -1.24 18.23 2.25
CA MET A 89 -1.77 18.32 3.62
C MET A 89 -3.28 18.59 3.64
N ALA A 90 -3.79 19.29 2.64
CA ALA A 90 -5.22 19.56 2.50
C ALA A 90 -6.00 18.26 2.26
N ASP A 91 -5.54 17.43 1.33
CA ASP A 91 -6.17 16.14 1.01
C ASP A 91 -6.08 15.16 2.18
N LEU A 92 -4.91 15.11 2.85
CA LEU A 92 -4.74 14.29 4.06
C LEU A 92 -5.71 14.69 5.19
N ASN A 93 -6.00 15.99 5.33
CA ASN A 93 -6.99 16.47 6.31
C ASN A 93 -8.42 16.15 5.89
N ALA A 94 -8.72 16.21 4.59
CA ALA A 94 -10.04 16.02 4.07
C ALA A 94 -10.46 14.55 3.92
N ALA A 95 -9.50 13.62 3.78
CA ALA A 95 -9.76 12.20 3.57
C ALA A 95 -10.67 11.63 4.65
N THR A 96 -11.73 10.97 4.24
CA THR A 96 -12.75 10.36 5.12
C THR A 96 -12.53 8.86 5.27
N LEU A 97 -13.21 8.24 6.22
CA LEU A 97 -13.22 6.79 6.36
C LEU A 97 -13.81 6.12 5.12
N ASP A 98 -14.84 6.70 4.54
CA ASP A 98 -15.49 6.19 3.33
C ASP A 98 -14.53 6.21 2.13
N ASP A 99 -13.74 7.27 1.94
CA ASP A 99 -12.71 7.34 0.87
C ASP A 99 -11.70 6.19 1.00
N VAL A 100 -11.22 5.94 2.22
CA VAL A 100 -10.25 4.86 2.48
C VAL A 100 -10.87 3.50 2.22
N GLN A 101 -12.10 3.27 2.68
CA GLN A 101 -12.80 2.00 2.47
C GLN A 101 -13.13 1.77 1.00
N GLU A 102 -13.55 2.80 0.26
CA GLU A 102 -13.80 2.72 -1.18
C GLU A 102 -12.52 2.40 -1.96
N TRP A 103 -11.40 3.04 -1.61
CA TRP A 103 -10.10 2.75 -2.19
C TRP A 103 -9.71 1.28 -2.02
N PHE A 104 -9.82 0.74 -0.80
CA PHE A 104 -9.52 -0.66 -0.53
C PHE A 104 -10.46 -1.61 -1.31
N ARG A 105 -11.76 -1.36 -1.33
CA ARG A 105 -12.71 -2.18 -2.10
C ARG A 105 -12.38 -2.19 -3.60
N THR A 106 -11.95 -1.06 -4.12
CA THR A 106 -11.71 -0.89 -5.56
C THR A 106 -10.38 -1.52 -5.98
N TYR A 107 -9.33 -1.39 -5.18
CA TYR A 107 -7.97 -1.69 -5.64
C TYR A 107 -7.28 -2.85 -4.92
N TYR A 108 -7.75 -3.27 -3.74
CA TYR A 108 -7.08 -4.30 -2.93
C TYR A 108 -7.67 -5.70 -3.07
N GLY A 109 -8.50 -5.95 -4.06
CA GLY A 109 -9.02 -7.29 -4.37
C GLY A 109 -7.98 -8.17 -5.07
N ALA A 110 -8.16 -9.49 -4.96
CA ALA A 110 -7.26 -10.48 -5.57
C ALA A 110 -7.14 -10.33 -7.09
N ALA A 111 -8.19 -9.86 -7.78
CA ALA A 111 -8.19 -9.61 -9.22
C ALA A 111 -7.22 -8.50 -9.67
N ASN A 112 -6.82 -7.60 -8.76
CA ASN A 112 -5.88 -6.52 -9.01
C ASN A 112 -4.52 -6.73 -8.29
N ALA A 113 -4.19 -7.97 -7.95
CA ALA A 113 -2.97 -8.30 -7.23
C ALA A 113 -2.12 -9.31 -7.98
N VAL A 114 -0.81 -9.24 -7.79
CA VAL A 114 0.15 -10.22 -8.27
C VAL A 114 0.94 -10.74 -7.07
N LEU A 115 0.82 -12.03 -6.80
CA LEU A 115 1.62 -12.72 -5.79
C LEU A 115 2.89 -13.26 -6.43
N VAL A 116 4.04 -12.89 -5.90
CA VAL A 116 5.36 -13.39 -6.32
C VAL A 116 6.01 -14.12 -5.16
N LEU A 117 6.36 -15.39 -5.37
CA LEU A 117 7.15 -16.21 -4.45
C LEU A 117 8.48 -16.51 -5.11
N ALA A 118 9.58 -16.14 -4.45
CA ALA A 118 10.94 -16.35 -4.96
C ALA A 118 11.85 -16.82 -3.82
N GLY A 119 12.67 -17.84 -4.10
CA GLY A 119 13.61 -18.41 -3.14
C GLY A 119 13.59 -19.94 -3.13
N ASP A 120 13.83 -20.53 -1.96
CA ASP A 120 13.86 -21.97 -1.75
C ASP A 120 12.43 -22.53 -1.67
N ILE A 121 11.76 -22.61 -2.82
CA ILE A 121 10.38 -23.13 -2.97
C ILE A 121 10.20 -23.71 -4.38
N ASP A 122 9.56 -24.86 -4.48
CA ASP A 122 9.15 -25.44 -5.75
C ASP A 122 7.77 -24.93 -6.20
N VAL A 123 7.48 -25.09 -7.51
CA VAL A 123 6.25 -24.58 -8.11
C VAL A 123 4.98 -25.27 -7.58
N ALA A 124 5.05 -26.56 -7.24
CA ALA A 124 3.91 -27.30 -6.75
C ALA A 124 3.50 -26.80 -5.35
N THR A 125 4.48 -26.68 -4.45
CA THR A 125 4.30 -26.09 -3.13
C THR A 125 3.82 -24.65 -3.21
N ALA A 126 4.39 -23.83 -4.11
CA ALA A 126 3.98 -22.44 -4.28
C ALA A 126 2.50 -22.33 -4.70
N ARG A 127 2.04 -23.18 -5.61
CA ARG A 127 0.62 -23.22 -6.04
C ARG A 127 -0.30 -23.67 -4.92
N GLU A 128 0.05 -24.72 -4.21
CA GLU A 128 -0.72 -25.22 -3.07
C GLU A 128 -0.90 -24.12 -2.02
N LYS A 129 0.20 -23.48 -1.62
CA LYS A 129 0.18 -22.40 -0.62
C LYS A 129 -0.60 -21.19 -1.09
N ALA A 130 -0.43 -20.77 -2.36
CA ALA A 130 -1.22 -19.67 -2.93
C ALA A 130 -2.72 -19.99 -2.89
N GLN A 131 -3.12 -21.20 -3.28
CA GLN A 131 -4.51 -21.62 -3.20
C GLN A 131 -5.04 -21.68 -1.77
N GLN A 132 -4.24 -22.19 -0.83
CA GLN A 132 -4.59 -22.31 0.59
C GLN A 132 -4.87 -20.94 1.22
N TYR A 133 -3.98 -19.97 1.01
CA TYR A 133 -4.05 -18.67 1.70
C TYR A 133 -4.87 -17.62 0.94
N PHE A 134 -4.91 -17.66 -0.39
CA PHE A 134 -5.56 -16.61 -1.19
C PHE A 134 -6.78 -17.10 -1.98
N GLY A 135 -6.96 -18.41 -2.14
CA GLY A 135 -8.02 -18.97 -2.99
C GLY A 135 -9.46 -18.67 -2.53
N HIS A 136 -9.65 -18.24 -1.29
CA HIS A 136 -10.96 -17.86 -0.73
C HIS A 136 -11.26 -16.36 -0.86
N ILE A 137 -10.26 -15.55 -1.25
CA ILE A 137 -10.43 -14.09 -1.38
C ILE A 137 -11.10 -13.78 -2.72
N PRO A 138 -12.20 -13.03 -2.72
CA PRO A 138 -12.93 -12.70 -3.93
C PRO A 138 -12.18 -11.75 -4.87
#